data_8199c2162b0c8d934e32544d392a4221
#
_entry.id   8199c2162b0c8d934e32544d392a4221
#
_cell.length_a   1.000
_cell.length_b   1.000
_cell.length_c   1.000
_cell.angle_alpha   90.00
_cell.angle_beta   90.00
_cell.angle_gamma   90.00
#
_symmetry.space_group_name_H-M   'P 1'
#
loop_
_entity.id
_entity.type
_entity.pdbx_description
1 polymer ?
#
loop_
_entity_poly.entity_id
_entity_poly.type
_entity_poly.pdbx_seq_one_letter_code
_entity_poly.pdbx_strand_id
1 'polypeptide(L)'
;MALNLSDKLTADHSENYIMSIRLRSGGLSFSVYSPSVNESFLYRDIGFDRTKPYISSLKECFFENDFLTWFYKQVQVVCVTSQYTLVPKEVFQEKQKAELLAFAFSSPEKRCLSNELKGEQAELIFGVDEEVYEFCSRSLVNPRFVHPISPLLALWKKQSRTRLPRQLYVVLHRRRMDVACYAQGNLLFVNSFEYEHTDDILYYILYVWKQVGMDQQKDQLRLFGDVALRSNITNTLRNYLQYIDPQEIPSEAYLLGPEVSQAPLDLIALSLCEL
;
A
#
# COMPACT_ATOMS: atom_id res chain seq x y z
N MET A 1 -2.87 -16.82 19.08
CA MET A 1 -4.01 -17.66 18.62
C MET A 1 -3.66 -18.16 17.21
N ALA A 2 -3.40 -19.48 17.07
CA ALA A 2 -3.02 -20.05 15.78
C ALA A 2 -4.17 -19.87 14.76
N LEU A 3 -3.84 -19.38 13.58
CA LEU A 3 -4.79 -19.11 12.52
C LEU A 3 -5.08 -20.40 11.72
N ASN A 4 -6.35 -20.67 11.47
CA ASN A 4 -6.73 -21.72 10.52
C ASN A 4 -6.46 -21.24 9.09
N LEU A 5 -5.49 -21.85 8.43
CA LEU A 5 -5.23 -21.69 7.01
C LEU A 5 -6.21 -22.55 6.21
N SER A 6 -6.42 -22.21 4.94
CA SER A 6 -7.20 -23.08 4.06
C SER A 6 -6.43 -24.39 3.83
N ASP A 7 -7.16 -25.50 3.63
CA ASP A 7 -6.57 -26.81 3.33
C ASP A 7 -5.69 -26.83 2.06
N LYS A 8 -5.76 -25.76 1.25
CA LYS A 8 -4.97 -25.60 0.02
C LYS A 8 -3.54 -25.12 0.29
N LEU A 9 -3.27 -24.48 1.45
CA LEU A 9 -1.95 -23.97 1.81
C LEU A 9 -1.29 -24.86 2.85
N THR A 10 -0.33 -25.65 2.43
CA THR A 10 0.47 -26.53 3.29
C THR A 10 1.96 -26.19 3.13
N ALA A 11 2.79 -26.62 4.09
CA ALA A 11 4.22 -26.38 4.04
C ALA A 11 4.86 -27.00 2.76
N ASP A 12 4.41 -28.18 2.35
CA ASP A 12 4.93 -28.92 1.20
C ASP A 12 4.63 -28.26 -0.16
N HIS A 13 3.69 -27.31 -0.20
CA HIS A 13 3.28 -26.61 -1.42
C HIS A 13 3.49 -25.11 -1.35
N SER A 14 4.02 -24.58 -0.24
CA SER A 14 4.23 -23.15 -0.01
C SER A 14 5.14 -22.50 -1.07
N GLU A 15 6.05 -23.24 -1.66
CA GLU A 15 6.95 -22.80 -2.75
C GLU A 15 6.22 -22.35 -4.03
N ASN A 16 4.94 -22.70 -4.19
CA ASN A 16 4.10 -22.28 -5.32
C ASN A 16 3.34 -20.98 -5.05
N TYR A 17 3.45 -20.45 -3.83
CA TYR A 17 2.71 -19.28 -3.38
C TYR A 17 3.60 -18.08 -3.16
N ILE A 18 3.02 -16.90 -3.35
CA ILE A 18 3.60 -15.61 -3.00
C ILE A 18 2.99 -15.16 -1.68
N MET A 19 3.83 -14.84 -0.69
CA MET A 19 3.44 -14.29 0.61
C MET A 19 3.70 -12.79 0.63
N SER A 20 2.70 -12.01 1.02
CA SER A 20 2.85 -10.57 1.29
C SER A 20 2.44 -10.28 2.72
N ILE A 21 3.38 -9.84 3.55
CA ILE A 21 3.16 -9.47 4.96
C ILE A 21 3.13 -7.95 5.02
N ARG A 22 2.01 -7.37 5.45
CA ARG A 22 1.79 -5.93 5.57
C ARG A 22 1.91 -5.51 7.02
N LEU A 23 3.01 -4.83 7.35
CA LEU A 23 3.29 -4.29 8.68
C LEU A 23 2.62 -2.93 8.83
N ARG A 24 1.78 -2.76 9.84
CA ARG A 24 1.04 -1.53 10.13
C ARG A 24 1.06 -1.19 11.62
N SER A 25 0.83 0.05 11.95
CA SER A 25 0.66 0.46 13.34
C SER A 25 -0.42 -0.39 14.03
N GLY A 26 -0.04 -1.08 15.09
CA GLY A 26 -0.93 -1.90 15.92
C GLY A 26 -1.30 -3.26 15.34
N GLY A 27 -0.50 -3.83 14.41
CA GLY A 27 -0.71 -5.18 13.92
C GLY A 27 0.01 -5.50 12.62
N LEU A 28 -0.31 -6.66 12.06
CA LEU A 28 0.05 -7.03 10.69
C LEU A 28 -1.16 -7.62 9.96
N SER A 29 -1.14 -7.59 8.67
CA SER A 29 -2.00 -8.42 7.84
C SER A 29 -1.16 -9.15 6.80
N PHE A 30 -1.66 -10.23 6.25
CA PHE A 30 -0.95 -10.92 5.19
C PHE A 30 -1.91 -11.44 4.13
N SER A 31 -1.38 -11.59 2.94
CA SER A 31 -2.03 -12.31 1.86
C SER A 31 -1.09 -13.37 1.30
N VAL A 32 -1.69 -14.48 0.87
CA VAL A 32 -0.99 -15.58 0.18
C VAL A 32 -1.80 -15.93 -1.05
N TYR A 33 -1.14 -16.06 -2.19
CA TYR A 33 -1.80 -16.51 -3.41
C TYR A 33 -0.82 -17.24 -4.32
N SER A 34 -1.35 -18.12 -5.18
CA SER A 34 -0.57 -18.78 -6.23
C SER A 34 -0.94 -18.17 -7.59
N PRO A 35 0.03 -17.64 -8.36
CA PRO A 35 -0.23 -17.13 -9.71
C PRO A 35 -0.77 -18.19 -10.69
N SER A 36 -0.57 -19.47 -10.37
CA SER A 36 -0.95 -20.61 -11.21
C SER A 36 -2.28 -21.23 -10.84
N VAL A 37 -2.90 -20.80 -9.73
CA VAL A 37 -4.13 -21.39 -9.19
C VAL A 37 -5.18 -20.32 -9.00
N ASN A 38 -6.28 -20.39 -9.72
CA ASN A 38 -7.40 -19.48 -9.54
C ASN A 38 -8.01 -19.65 -8.14
N GLU A 39 -8.58 -18.57 -7.61
CA GLU A 39 -9.26 -18.55 -6.30
C GLU A 39 -8.36 -19.05 -5.15
N SER A 40 -7.05 -18.79 -5.25
CA SER A 40 -6.07 -19.18 -4.24
C SER A 40 -5.74 -18.09 -3.23
N PHE A 41 -6.32 -16.90 -3.39
CA PHE A 41 -6.03 -15.75 -2.53
C PHE A 41 -6.60 -15.95 -1.13
N LEU A 42 -5.73 -15.90 -0.16
CA LEU A 42 -6.03 -15.93 1.27
C LEU A 42 -5.63 -14.58 1.88
N TYR A 43 -6.48 -14.02 2.73
CA TYR A 43 -6.18 -12.80 3.49
C TYR A 43 -6.52 -12.98 4.96
N ARG A 44 -5.63 -12.49 5.84
CA ARG A 44 -5.90 -12.41 7.29
C ARG A 44 -5.34 -11.12 7.86
N ASP A 45 -6.02 -10.61 8.86
CA ASP A 45 -5.62 -9.41 9.64
C ASP A 45 -5.45 -9.78 11.10
N ILE A 46 -4.30 -9.38 11.69
CA ILE A 46 -3.91 -9.68 13.07
C ILE A 46 -3.65 -8.37 13.79
N GLY A 47 -4.46 -8.10 14.81
CA GLY A 47 -4.26 -6.97 15.70
C GLY A 47 -3.25 -7.31 16.81
N PHE A 48 -2.41 -6.35 17.16
CA PHE A 48 -1.47 -6.46 18.27
C PHE A 48 -1.98 -5.73 19.50
N ASP A 49 -1.58 -6.23 20.68
CA ASP A 49 -1.79 -5.54 21.93
C ASP A 49 -0.94 -4.25 21.97
N ARG A 50 -1.62 -3.13 22.08
CA ARG A 50 -0.98 -1.80 22.09
C ARG A 50 -0.22 -1.49 23.37
N THR A 51 -0.36 -2.31 24.42
CA THR A 51 0.38 -2.15 25.67
C THR A 51 1.79 -2.71 25.57
N LYS A 52 2.08 -3.54 24.56
CA LYS A 52 3.39 -4.13 24.30
C LYS A 52 4.14 -3.37 23.19
N PRO A 53 5.49 -3.37 23.22
CA PRO A 53 6.29 -2.90 22.11
C PRO A 53 5.93 -3.67 20.82
N TYR A 54 5.84 -2.95 19.69
CA TYR A 54 5.45 -3.54 18.40
C TYR A 54 6.31 -4.75 18.02
N ILE A 55 7.63 -4.63 18.17
CA ILE A 55 8.57 -5.72 17.83
C ILE A 55 8.35 -6.99 18.69
N SER A 56 7.95 -6.83 19.94
CA SER A 56 7.64 -7.97 20.81
C SER A 56 6.41 -8.72 20.31
N SER A 57 5.36 -7.99 20.00
CA SER A 57 4.12 -8.57 19.44
C SER A 57 4.34 -9.19 18.06
N LEU A 58 5.22 -8.59 17.23
CA LEU A 58 5.60 -9.15 15.94
C LEU A 58 6.31 -10.50 16.12
N LYS A 59 7.28 -10.60 17.03
CA LYS A 59 7.99 -11.85 17.36
C LYS A 59 7.05 -12.93 17.89
N GLU A 60 6.14 -12.57 18.82
CA GLU A 60 5.11 -13.48 19.33
C GLU A 60 4.21 -14.00 18.18
N CYS A 61 3.78 -13.12 17.28
CA CYS A 61 2.95 -13.49 16.14
C CYS A 61 3.66 -14.50 15.21
N PHE A 62 4.93 -14.31 14.92
CA PHE A 62 5.72 -15.23 14.10
C PHE A 62 5.95 -16.57 14.80
N PHE A 63 6.15 -16.56 16.11
CA PHE A 63 6.29 -17.77 16.90
C PHE A 63 5.00 -18.60 16.98
N GLU A 64 3.85 -17.94 17.08
CA GLU A 64 2.54 -18.61 17.11
C GLU A 64 2.07 -19.11 15.74
N ASN A 65 2.63 -18.57 14.64
CA ASN A 65 2.19 -18.82 13.27
C ASN A 65 3.39 -19.17 12.38
N ASP A 66 3.85 -20.42 12.47
CA ASP A 66 5.03 -20.94 11.79
C ASP A 66 4.97 -20.82 10.26
N PHE A 67 3.76 -20.87 9.69
CA PHE A 67 3.53 -20.68 8.26
C PHE A 67 4.08 -19.34 7.73
N LEU A 68 4.20 -18.29 8.56
CA LEU A 68 4.78 -17.01 8.13
C LEU A 68 6.25 -17.16 7.71
N THR A 69 6.93 -18.21 8.16
CA THR A 69 8.34 -18.46 7.88
C THR A 69 8.59 -19.62 6.90
N TRP A 70 7.54 -20.23 6.35
CA TRP A 70 7.69 -21.29 5.35
C TRP A 70 8.43 -20.79 4.10
N PHE A 71 8.89 -21.72 3.28
CA PHE A 71 9.57 -21.41 2.04
C PHE A 71 8.56 -21.07 0.95
N TYR A 72 8.36 -19.77 0.69
CA TYR A 72 7.49 -19.27 -0.36
C TYR A 72 8.28 -18.97 -1.63
N LYS A 73 7.59 -19.01 -2.80
CA LYS A 73 8.14 -18.59 -4.09
C LYS A 73 8.71 -17.16 -4.03
N GLN A 74 8.02 -16.29 -3.32
CA GLN A 74 8.42 -14.91 -3.06
C GLN A 74 7.82 -14.44 -1.74
N VAL A 75 8.60 -13.68 -0.98
CA VAL A 75 8.12 -13.01 0.23
C VAL A 75 8.26 -11.51 0.05
N GLN A 76 7.16 -10.79 0.29
CA GLN A 76 7.12 -9.34 0.25
C GLN A 76 6.73 -8.80 1.63
N VAL A 77 7.46 -7.82 2.13
CA VAL A 77 7.18 -7.14 3.39
C VAL A 77 6.74 -5.71 3.08
N VAL A 78 5.44 -5.45 3.20
CA VAL A 78 4.86 -4.13 2.95
C VAL A 78 4.97 -3.28 4.21
N CYS A 79 5.83 -2.28 4.18
CA CYS A 79 6.11 -1.38 5.29
C CYS A 79 5.19 -0.15 5.22
N VAL A 80 4.15 -0.13 6.05
CA VAL A 80 3.22 1.02 6.12
C VAL A 80 3.82 2.12 6.96
N THR A 81 4.42 3.10 6.30
CA THR A 81 5.02 4.29 6.91
C THR A 81 4.54 5.56 6.23
N SER A 82 4.53 6.69 6.94
CA SER A 82 4.32 8.02 6.35
C SER A 82 5.63 8.69 5.92
N GLN A 83 6.76 8.13 6.31
CA GLN A 83 8.08 8.66 5.97
C GLN A 83 8.56 8.10 4.62
N TYR A 84 8.16 8.75 3.55
CA TYR A 84 8.66 8.44 2.21
C TYR A 84 8.76 9.69 1.33
N THR A 85 9.62 9.63 0.33
CA THR A 85 9.74 10.67 -0.69
C THR A 85 10.06 10.04 -2.04
N LEU A 86 9.71 10.74 -3.13
CA LEU A 86 10.08 10.35 -4.48
C LEU A 86 11.27 11.17 -4.96
N VAL A 87 12.20 10.48 -5.60
CA VAL A 87 13.40 11.09 -6.18
C VAL A 87 13.48 10.69 -7.65
N PRO A 88 13.62 11.64 -8.59
CA PRO A 88 13.83 11.31 -9.99
C PRO A 88 15.03 10.39 -10.17
N LYS A 89 14.90 9.36 -11.01
CA LYS A 89 15.95 8.35 -11.21
C LYS A 89 17.28 8.95 -11.68
N GLU A 90 17.22 10.03 -12.44
CA GLU A 90 18.40 10.73 -13.00
C GLU A 90 19.30 11.32 -11.91
N VAL A 91 18.73 11.71 -10.76
CA VAL A 91 19.48 12.34 -9.65
C VAL A 91 19.62 11.40 -8.45
N PHE A 92 19.01 10.22 -8.49
CA PHE A 92 19.07 9.25 -7.40
C PHE A 92 20.45 8.59 -7.33
N GLN A 93 21.00 8.56 -6.13
CA GLN A 93 22.20 7.79 -5.80
C GLN A 93 21.95 6.97 -4.53
N GLU A 94 22.16 5.67 -4.61
CA GLU A 94 21.91 4.73 -3.49
C GLU A 94 22.59 5.17 -2.17
N LYS A 95 23.78 5.76 -2.27
CA LYS A 95 24.56 6.24 -1.10
C LYS A 95 23.93 7.44 -0.40
N GLN A 96 23.11 8.22 -1.10
CA GLN A 96 22.52 9.47 -0.61
C GLN A 96 21.06 9.28 -0.12
N LYS A 97 20.49 8.09 -0.24
CA LYS A 97 19.07 7.87 0.11
C LYS A 97 18.72 8.26 1.54
N ALA A 98 19.61 8.01 2.50
CA ALA A 98 19.39 8.38 3.90
C ALA A 98 19.42 9.91 4.10
N GLU A 99 20.30 10.62 3.39
CA GLU A 99 20.37 12.08 3.41
C GLU A 99 19.12 12.70 2.79
N LEU A 100 18.65 12.14 1.67
CA LEU A 100 17.43 12.59 1.01
C LEU A 100 16.19 12.39 1.89
N LEU A 101 16.11 11.27 2.61
CA LEU A 101 15.04 11.04 3.57
C LEU A 101 15.13 12.01 4.76
N ALA A 102 16.33 12.27 5.28
CA ALA A 102 16.58 13.22 6.36
C ALA A 102 16.29 14.67 5.95
N PHE A 103 16.42 15.01 4.67
CA PHE A 103 16.00 16.31 4.15
C PHE A 103 14.47 16.48 4.18
N ALA A 104 13.72 15.40 3.92
CA ALA A 104 12.28 15.45 3.90
C ALA A 104 11.63 15.34 5.29
N PHE A 105 12.30 14.70 6.27
CA PHE A 105 11.76 14.42 7.60
C PHE A 105 12.75 14.81 8.71
N SER A 106 12.26 15.53 9.71
CA SER A 106 13.08 16.01 10.85
C SER A 106 13.61 14.88 11.75
N SER A 107 12.92 13.76 11.80
CA SER A 107 13.30 12.57 12.58
C SER A 107 13.09 11.32 11.73
N PRO A 108 13.95 11.07 10.73
CA PRO A 108 13.80 9.92 9.86
C PRO A 108 14.10 8.62 10.58
N GLU A 109 13.44 7.56 10.16
CA GLU A 109 13.77 6.20 10.60
C GLU A 109 15.22 5.85 10.21
N LYS A 110 15.89 5.06 11.07
CA LYS A 110 17.30 4.72 10.87
C LYS A 110 17.55 3.89 9.62
N ARG A 111 16.63 2.97 9.32
CA ARG A 111 16.75 2.14 8.12
C ARG A 111 16.06 2.81 6.94
N CYS A 112 16.84 3.20 5.96
CA CYS A 112 16.34 3.78 4.72
C CYS A 112 16.39 2.74 3.60
N LEU A 113 15.23 2.51 2.97
CA LEU A 113 15.06 1.58 1.85
C LEU A 113 14.57 2.33 0.61
N SER A 114 14.67 1.70 -0.57
CA SER A 114 14.11 2.26 -1.80
C SER A 114 13.38 1.21 -2.62
N ASN A 115 12.40 1.68 -3.40
CA ASN A 115 11.72 0.90 -4.42
C ASN A 115 11.81 1.64 -5.76
N GLU A 116 12.31 0.96 -6.78
CA GLU A 116 12.30 1.50 -8.13
C GLU A 116 10.86 1.56 -8.66
N LEU A 117 10.43 2.74 -9.07
CA LEU A 117 9.15 2.96 -9.75
C LEU A 117 9.39 2.95 -11.26
N LYS A 118 9.55 1.77 -11.84
CA LYS A 118 9.92 1.58 -13.27
C LYS A 118 9.06 2.40 -14.23
N GLY A 119 7.78 2.52 -13.90
CA GLY A 119 6.85 3.29 -14.71
C GLY A 119 7.02 4.80 -14.61
N GLU A 120 7.57 5.34 -13.51
CA GLU A 120 7.61 6.77 -13.19
C GLU A 120 9.00 7.40 -13.34
N GLN A 121 10.01 6.62 -13.76
CA GLN A 121 11.40 7.08 -13.81
C GLN A 121 11.86 7.70 -12.48
N ALA A 122 11.46 7.10 -11.37
CA ALA A 122 11.71 7.58 -10.02
C ALA A 122 12.02 6.43 -9.07
N GLU A 123 12.71 6.78 -7.99
CA GLU A 123 12.90 5.93 -6.81
C GLU A 123 12.01 6.45 -5.67
N LEU A 124 11.29 5.56 -5.03
CA LEU A 124 10.58 5.83 -3.80
C LEU A 124 11.47 5.43 -2.64
N ILE A 125 11.91 6.42 -1.85
CA ILE A 125 12.73 6.21 -0.65
C ILE A 125 11.82 6.24 0.57
N PHE A 126 12.02 5.32 1.52
CA PHE A 126 11.20 5.27 2.73
C PHE A 126 11.96 4.77 3.95
N GLY A 127 11.51 5.21 5.11
CA GLY A 127 12.06 4.81 6.40
C GLY A 127 11.36 3.61 7.01
N VAL A 128 12.13 2.71 7.63
CA VAL A 128 11.63 1.55 8.36
C VAL A 128 12.35 1.44 9.70
N ASP A 129 11.63 1.05 10.74
CA ASP A 129 12.23 0.74 12.03
C ASP A 129 13.32 -0.34 11.89
N GLU A 130 14.50 -0.09 12.47
CA GLU A 130 15.67 -0.97 12.31
C GLU A 130 15.44 -2.36 12.89
N GLU A 131 14.81 -2.45 14.07
CA GLU A 131 14.58 -3.74 14.73
C GLU A 131 13.58 -4.60 13.94
N VAL A 132 12.56 -3.96 13.38
CA VAL A 132 11.57 -4.61 12.52
C VAL A 132 12.21 -5.11 11.23
N TYR A 133 13.04 -4.27 10.59
CA TYR A 133 13.77 -4.65 9.40
C TYR A 133 14.70 -5.84 9.64
N GLU A 134 15.52 -5.79 10.70
CA GLU A 134 16.44 -6.87 11.05
C GLU A 134 15.72 -8.18 11.37
N PHE A 135 14.62 -8.08 12.15
CA PHE A 135 13.82 -9.25 12.48
C PHE A 135 13.25 -9.92 11.21
N CYS A 136 12.60 -9.17 10.35
CA CYS A 136 12.04 -9.71 9.11
C CYS A 136 13.13 -10.27 8.18
N SER A 137 14.26 -9.58 8.06
CA SER A 137 15.39 -10.03 7.22
C SER A 137 16.00 -11.32 7.68
N ARG A 138 15.99 -11.61 9.00
CA ARG A 138 16.53 -12.86 9.57
C ARG A 138 15.50 -14.00 9.60
N SER A 139 14.22 -13.67 9.73
CA SER A 139 13.14 -14.67 9.88
C SER A 139 12.54 -15.14 8.56
N LEU A 140 12.70 -14.37 7.49
CA LEU A 140 12.10 -14.62 6.18
C LEU A 140 13.17 -14.95 5.14
N VAL A 141 12.80 -15.74 4.14
CA VAL A 141 13.71 -16.10 3.06
C VAL A 141 13.69 -15.04 1.96
N ASN A 142 14.79 -14.31 1.81
CA ASN A 142 14.97 -13.25 0.80
C ASN A 142 13.79 -12.28 0.71
N PRO A 143 13.34 -11.64 1.82
CA PRO A 143 12.19 -10.76 1.81
C PRO A 143 12.46 -9.50 0.98
N ARG A 144 11.52 -9.14 0.12
CA ARG A 144 11.52 -7.87 -0.60
C ARG A 144 10.69 -6.86 0.18
N PHE A 145 11.33 -5.78 0.63
CA PHE A 145 10.63 -4.71 1.34
C PHE A 145 10.00 -3.73 0.35
N VAL A 146 8.72 -3.44 0.54
CA VAL A 146 7.92 -2.63 -0.38
C VAL A 146 7.15 -1.57 0.42
N HIS A 147 7.17 -0.33 -0.08
CA HIS A 147 6.26 0.70 0.43
C HIS A 147 4.88 0.55 -0.22
N PRO A 148 3.75 0.69 0.51
CA PRO A 148 2.40 0.48 -0.03
C PRO A 148 2.06 1.36 -1.25
N ILE A 149 2.66 2.54 -1.36
CA ILE A 149 2.47 3.43 -2.51
C ILE A 149 3.03 2.84 -3.81
N SER A 150 4.10 2.03 -3.75
CA SER A 150 4.72 1.48 -4.97
C SER A 150 3.75 0.63 -5.81
N PRO A 151 3.06 -0.39 -5.27
CA PRO A 151 2.08 -1.15 -6.04
C PRO A 151 0.84 -0.31 -6.41
N LEU A 152 0.43 0.63 -5.57
CA LEU A 152 -0.70 1.52 -5.88
C LEU A 152 -0.39 2.40 -7.10
N LEU A 153 0.80 2.99 -7.18
CA LEU A 153 1.22 3.78 -8.34
C LEU A 153 1.27 2.92 -9.61
N ALA A 154 1.79 1.69 -9.54
CA ALA A 154 1.81 0.77 -10.68
C ALA A 154 0.39 0.45 -11.18
N LEU A 155 -0.56 0.19 -10.27
CA LEU A 155 -1.96 -0.06 -10.58
C LEU A 155 -2.62 1.17 -11.22
N TRP A 156 -2.48 2.34 -10.61
CA TRP A 156 -3.11 3.57 -11.08
C TRP A 156 -2.54 4.07 -12.40
N LYS A 157 -1.25 3.90 -12.62
CA LYS A 157 -0.63 4.18 -13.91
C LYS A 157 -1.24 3.33 -15.02
N LYS A 158 -1.44 2.04 -14.77
CA LYS A 158 -2.10 1.13 -15.73
C LYS A 158 -3.52 1.61 -16.07
N GLN A 159 -4.26 2.08 -15.05
CA GLN A 159 -5.63 2.58 -15.22
C GLN A 159 -5.70 3.95 -15.89
N SER A 160 -4.70 4.81 -15.71
CA SER A 160 -4.68 6.19 -16.20
C SER A 160 -4.16 6.37 -17.64
N ARG A 161 -3.72 5.30 -18.32
CA ARG A 161 -3.16 5.34 -19.69
C ARG A 161 -4.13 5.75 -20.80
N THR A 162 -5.42 5.80 -20.52
CA THR A 162 -6.44 6.19 -21.49
C THR A 162 -6.52 7.71 -21.62
N ARG A 163 -7.06 8.23 -22.74
CA ARG A 163 -7.26 9.68 -23.04
C ARG A 163 -8.25 10.37 -22.09
N LEU A 164 -8.23 9.98 -20.84
CA LEU A 164 -9.13 10.51 -19.81
C LEU A 164 -8.63 11.86 -19.28
N PRO A 165 -9.54 12.67 -18.71
CA PRO A 165 -9.18 13.83 -17.90
C PRO A 165 -8.22 13.46 -16.78
N ARG A 166 -7.71 14.45 -16.05
CA ARG A 166 -6.90 14.21 -14.86
C ARG A 166 -7.68 13.37 -13.84
N GLN A 167 -6.98 12.46 -13.19
CA GLN A 167 -7.58 11.56 -12.21
C GLN A 167 -6.85 11.71 -10.88
N LEU A 168 -7.59 12.02 -9.83
CA LEU A 168 -7.11 12.00 -8.46
C LEU A 168 -7.53 10.67 -7.83
N TYR A 169 -6.56 9.85 -7.45
CA TYR A 169 -6.75 8.61 -6.74
C TYR A 169 -6.55 8.85 -5.26
N VAL A 170 -7.49 8.43 -4.44
CA VAL A 170 -7.43 8.57 -2.97
C VAL A 170 -7.79 7.23 -2.33
N VAL A 171 -6.91 6.74 -1.47
CA VAL A 171 -7.19 5.57 -0.61
C VAL A 171 -7.36 6.04 0.82
N LEU A 172 -8.54 5.83 1.37
CA LEU A 172 -8.85 6.16 2.75
C LEU A 172 -8.47 4.99 3.67
N HIS A 173 -7.54 5.21 4.58
CA HIS A 173 -7.22 4.33 5.69
C HIS A 173 -7.81 4.89 6.98
N ARG A 174 -7.64 4.20 8.11
CA ARG A 174 -8.27 4.59 9.37
C ARG A 174 -7.91 6.00 9.86
N ARG A 175 -6.67 6.46 9.71
CA ARG A 175 -6.17 7.79 10.15
C ARG A 175 -5.19 8.41 9.16
N ARG A 176 -5.14 7.90 7.96
CA ARG A 176 -4.27 8.36 6.88
C ARG A 176 -4.98 8.18 5.57
N MET A 177 -4.69 9.01 4.61
CA MET A 177 -5.06 8.78 3.22
C MET A 177 -3.84 8.89 2.32
N ASP A 178 -3.80 8.06 1.30
CA ASP A 178 -2.81 8.12 0.24
C ASP A 178 -3.45 8.75 -0.98
N VAL A 179 -2.76 9.71 -1.60
CA VAL A 179 -3.27 10.51 -2.70
C VAL A 179 -2.27 10.51 -3.85
N ALA A 180 -2.74 10.25 -5.06
CA ALA A 180 -1.94 10.42 -6.27
C ALA A 180 -2.77 11.03 -7.40
N CYS A 181 -2.17 11.93 -8.17
CA CYS A 181 -2.78 12.54 -9.34
C CYS A 181 -2.06 12.10 -10.61
N TYR A 182 -2.84 11.63 -11.58
CA TYR A 182 -2.36 11.25 -12.90
C TYR A 182 -3.02 12.07 -14.01
N ALA A 183 -2.23 12.40 -15.03
CA ALA A 183 -2.72 12.93 -16.31
C ALA A 183 -2.08 12.15 -17.45
N GLN A 184 -2.90 11.48 -18.25
CA GLN A 184 -2.45 10.72 -19.45
C GLN A 184 -1.30 9.72 -19.16
N GLY A 185 -1.39 9.05 -18.01
CA GLY A 185 -0.38 8.09 -17.57
C GLY A 185 0.88 8.70 -16.93
N ASN A 186 0.94 10.02 -16.77
CA ASN A 186 2.03 10.69 -16.07
C ASN A 186 1.62 11.03 -14.64
N LEU A 187 2.47 10.70 -13.68
CA LEU A 187 2.30 11.07 -12.28
C LEU A 187 2.57 12.58 -12.12
N LEU A 188 1.59 13.32 -11.64
CA LEU A 188 1.71 14.75 -11.35
C LEU A 188 1.96 15.03 -9.87
N PHE A 189 1.42 14.19 -9.00
CA PHE A 189 1.48 14.38 -7.56
C PHE A 189 1.30 13.05 -6.84
N VAL A 190 2.00 12.85 -5.74
CA VAL A 190 1.76 11.78 -4.78
C VAL A 190 2.15 12.25 -3.38
N ASN A 191 1.30 11.97 -2.41
CA ASN A 191 1.59 12.20 -0.99
C ASN A 191 0.64 11.38 -0.11
N SER A 192 0.98 11.27 1.17
CA SER A 192 0.11 10.73 2.22
C SER A 192 -0.18 11.82 3.24
N PHE A 193 -1.42 11.88 3.70
CA PHE A 193 -1.86 12.84 4.71
C PHE A 193 -2.45 12.10 5.90
N GLU A 194 -2.05 12.47 7.09
CA GLU A 194 -2.71 12.04 8.32
C GLU A 194 -3.93 12.93 8.56
N TYR A 195 -4.99 12.35 9.11
CA TYR A 195 -6.21 13.06 9.46
C TYR A 195 -6.81 12.56 10.77
N GLU A 196 -7.50 13.44 11.47
CA GLU A 196 -8.23 13.11 12.69
C GLU A 196 -9.74 13.17 12.47
N HIS A 197 -10.20 14.11 11.64
CA HIS A 197 -11.60 14.35 11.35
C HIS A 197 -11.92 14.17 9.86
N THR A 198 -13.19 13.94 9.56
CA THR A 198 -13.68 13.81 8.19
C THR A 198 -13.43 15.08 7.37
N ASP A 199 -13.51 16.25 8.01
CA ASP A 199 -13.27 17.55 7.37
C ASP A 199 -11.82 17.72 6.90
N ASP A 200 -10.86 17.08 7.57
CA ASP A 200 -9.46 17.09 7.14
C ASP A 200 -9.32 16.39 5.78
N ILE A 201 -10.05 15.28 5.60
CA ILE A 201 -10.04 14.52 4.32
C ILE A 201 -10.58 15.43 3.20
N LEU A 202 -11.69 16.11 3.43
CA LEU A 202 -12.29 17.05 2.46
C LEU A 202 -11.31 18.17 2.12
N TYR A 203 -10.71 18.76 3.15
CA TYR A 203 -9.70 19.82 2.99
C TYR A 203 -8.53 19.36 2.12
N TYR A 204 -7.90 18.23 2.44
CA TYR A 204 -6.74 17.76 1.69
C TYR A 204 -7.08 17.37 0.25
N ILE A 205 -8.23 16.73 0.00
CA ILE A 205 -8.67 16.41 -1.36
C ILE A 205 -8.83 17.68 -2.19
N LEU A 206 -9.55 18.68 -1.67
CA LEU A 206 -9.78 19.93 -2.37
C LEU A 206 -8.52 20.79 -2.50
N TYR A 207 -7.64 20.76 -1.49
CA TYR A 207 -6.33 21.40 -1.52
C TYR A 207 -5.45 20.84 -2.64
N VAL A 208 -5.28 19.51 -2.70
CA VAL A 208 -4.52 18.86 -3.76
C VAL A 208 -5.16 19.12 -5.13
N TRP A 209 -6.49 19.02 -5.23
CA TRP A 209 -7.23 19.32 -6.46
C TRP A 209 -6.87 20.70 -7.03
N LYS A 210 -6.88 21.71 -6.18
CA LYS A 210 -6.49 23.07 -6.52
C LYS A 210 -5.00 23.17 -6.87
N GLN A 211 -4.14 22.53 -6.07
CA GLN A 211 -2.69 22.61 -6.23
C GLN A 211 -2.20 22.04 -7.55
N VAL A 212 -2.80 20.93 -8.02
CA VAL A 212 -2.43 20.32 -9.30
C VAL A 212 -3.26 20.87 -10.48
N GLY A 213 -4.08 21.91 -10.24
CA GLY A 213 -4.85 22.61 -11.26
C GLY A 213 -5.90 21.75 -11.93
N MET A 214 -6.63 20.93 -11.17
CA MET A 214 -7.75 20.12 -11.67
C MET A 214 -9.02 20.94 -11.84
N ASP A 215 -9.80 20.60 -12.87
CA ASP A 215 -11.08 21.22 -13.20
C ASP A 215 -12.23 20.47 -12.50
N GLN A 216 -13.05 21.18 -11.73
CA GLN A 216 -14.17 20.61 -10.98
C GLN A 216 -15.28 20.02 -11.86
N GLN A 217 -15.36 20.43 -13.13
CA GLN A 217 -16.39 20.02 -14.09
C GLN A 217 -15.92 18.98 -15.10
N LYS A 218 -14.61 18.62 -15.10
CA LYS A 218 -14.04 17.74 -16.12
C LYS A 218 -13.23 16.60 -15.54
N ASP A 219 -12.49 16.87 -14.47
CA ASP A 219 -11.56 15.91 -13.89
C ASP A 219 -12.26 14.97 -12.90
N GLN A 220 -11.66 13.82 -12.65
CA GLN A 220 -12.28 12.73 -11.92
C GLN A 220 -11.58 12.44 -10.59
N LEU A 221 -12.36 12.30 -9.52
CA LEU A 221 -11.91 11.72 -8.24
C LEU A 221 -12.26 10.23 -8.21
N ARG A 222 -11.27 9.40 -7.92
CA ARG A 222 -11.43 7.97 -7.64
C ARG A 222 -11.14 7.68 -6.18
N LEU A 223 -12.15 7.23 -5.45
CA LEU A 223 -12.11 7.12 -4.00
C LEU A 223 -12.22 5.66 -3.55
N PHE A 224 -11.19 5.17 -2.85
CA PHE A 224 -11.09 3.82 -2.32
C PHE A 224 -11.10 3.82 -0.78
N GLY A 225 -11.37 2.68 -0.17
CA GLY A 225 -11.31 2.50 1.27
C GLY A 225 -12.63 2.07 1.88
N ASP A 226 -12.78 2.26 3.20
CA ASP A 226 -13.98 1.87 3.94
C ASP A 226 -15.26 2.43 3.33
N VAL A 227 -16.28 1.59 3.16
CA VAL A 227 -17.51 1.93 2.42
C VAL A 227 -18.29 3.06 3.09
N ALA A 228 -18.40 3.03 4.43
CA ALA A 228 -19.19 4.03 5.16
C ALA A 228 -18.51 5.39 5.11
N LEU A 229 -17.19 5.43 5.37
CA LEU A 229 -16.39 6.64 5.29
C LEU A 229 -16.40 7.23 3.88
N ARG A 230 -16.17 6.39 2.87
CA ARG A 230 -16.18 6.76 1.46
C ARG A 230 -17.53 7.34 1.02
N SER A 231 -18.65 6.75 1.45
CA SER A 231 -19.99 7.25 1.12
C SER A 231 -20.25 8.62 1.72
N ASN A 232 -19.85 8.84 2.99
CA ASN A 232 -19.99 10.15 3.64
C ASN A 232 -19.17 11.22 2.91
N ILE A 233 -17.90 10.96 2.63
CA ILE A 233 -17.00 11.86 1.89
C ILE A 233 -17.55 12.15 0.49
N THR A 234 -18.02 11.13 -0.23
CA THR A 234 -18.61 11.30 -1.58
C THR A 234 -19.79 12.24 -1.56
N ASN A 235 -20.71 12.07 -0.60
CA ASN A 235 -21.91 12.91 -0.50
C ASN A 235 -21.56 14.39 -0.30
N THR A 236 -20.57 14.69 0.54
CA THR A 236 -20.14 16.06 0.79
C THR A 236 -19.38 16.64 -0.42
N LEU A 237 -18.48 15.87 -1.04
CA LEU A 237 -17.68 16.31 -2.17
C LEU A 237 -18.50 16.58 -3.45
N ARG A 238 -19.69 15.98 -3.60
CA ARG A 238 -20.61 16.26 -4.73
C ARG A 238 -21.05 17.72 -4.82
N ASN A 239 -20.93 18.48 -3.74
CA ASN A 239 -21.17 19.93 -3.77
C ASN A 239 -20.04 20.72 -4.47
N TYR A 240 -18.88 20.10 -4.66
CA TYR A 240 -17.66 20.72 -5.20
C TYR A 240 -17.17 20.10 -6.49
N LEU A 241 -17.34 18.79 -6.67
CA LEU A 241 -16.79 18.02 -7.78
C LEU A 241 -17.90 17.28 -8.53
N GLN A 242 -17.89 17.40 -9.85
CA GLN A 242 -18.92 16.77 -10.69
C GLN A 242 -18.71 15.26 -10.83
N TYR A 243 -17.48 14.81 -11.00
CA TYR A 243 -17.17 13.40 -11.26
C TYR A 243 -16.43 12.77 -10.09
N ILE A 244 -17.19 12.08 -9.24
CA ILE A 244 -16.69 11.29 -8.13
C ILE A 244 -17.09 9.85 -8.38
N ASP A 245 -16.08 8.98 -8.44
CA ASP A 245 -16.23 7.56 -8.70
C ASP A 245 -15.74 6.77 -7.46
N PRO A 246 -16.67 6.39 -6.56
CA PRO A 246 -16.35 5.50 -5.45
C PRO A 246 -15.98 4.13 -6.00
N GLN A 247 -14.71 3.77 -5.87
CA GLN A 247 -14.19 2.54 -6.42
C GLN A 247 -14.28 1.40 -5.42
N GLU A 248 -14.67 0.25 -5.92
CA GLU A 248 -14.37 -1.04 -5.30
C GLU A 248 -12.96 -1.50 -5.73
N ILE A 249 -12.66 -2.74 -5.51
CA ILE A 249 -11.43 -3.34 -6.01
C ILE A 249 -11.49 -3.53 -7.54
N PRO A 250 -10.36 -3.56 -8.25
CA PRO A 250 -10.33 -3.87 -9.69
C PRO A 250 -11.04 -5.19 -10.00
N SER A 251 -11.81 -5.22 -11.09
CA SER A 251 -12.59 -6.41 -11.46
C SER A 251 -11.73 -7.66 -11.68
N GLU A 252 -10.53 -7.50 -12.20
CA GLU A 252 -9.56 -8.58 -12.39
C GLU A 252 -9.11 -9.21 -11.06
N ALA A 253 -9.21 -8.49 -9.95
CA ALA A 253 -8.85 -9.03 -8.63
C ALA A 253 -9.80 -10.13 -8.16
N TYR A 254 -11.07 -10.11 -8.59
CA TYR A 254 -12.02 -11.16 -8.21
C TYR A 254 -11.66 -12.55 -8.75
N LEU A 255 -10.82 -12.64 -9.79
CA LEU A 255 -10.26 -13.91 -10.27
C LEU A 255 -9.34 -14.58 -9.24
N LEU A 256 -8.80 -13.81 -8.31
CA LEU A 256 -7.95 -14.32 -7.23
C LEU A 256 -8.76 -15.06 -6.15
N GLY A 257 -10.08 -14.81 -6.05
CA GLY A 257 -10.99 -15.44 -5.11
C GLY A 257 -11.78 -14.46 -4.24
N PRO A 258 -12.77 -14.94 -3.48
CA PRO A 258 -13.70 -14.08 -2.75
C PRO A 258 -13.06 -13.29 -1.60
N GLU A 259 -12.00 -13.82 -0.99
CA GLU A 259 -11.34 -13.14 0.13
C GLU A 259 -10.60 -11.85 -0.28
N VAL A 260 -10.35 -11.65 -1.58
CA VAL A 260 -9.68 -10.45 -2.08
C VAL A 260 -10.44 -9.17 -1.71
N SER A 261 -11.76 -9.22 -1.59
CA SER A 261 -12.59 -8.07 -1.23
C SER A 261 -12.33 -7.54 0.20
N GLN A 262 -11.72 -8.35 1.06
CA GLN A 262 -11.37 -7.99 2.44
C GLN A 262 -9.96 -7.39 2.56
N ALA A 263 -9.13 -7.58 1.55
CA ALA A 263 -7.74 -7.16 1.59
C ALA A 263 -7.58 -5.66 1.29
N PRO A 264 -6.58 -4.98 1.88
CA PRO A 264 -6.22 -3.63 1.50
C PRO A 264 -5.79 -3.53 0.04
N LEU A 265 -6.07 -2.39 -0.59
CA LEU A 265 -5.81 -2.18 -2.02
C LEU A 265 -4.32 -2.33 -2.40
N ASP A 266 -3.40 -2.02 -1.49
CA ASP A 266 -1.96 -2.19 -1.69
C ASP A 266 -1.55 -3.68 -1.83
N LEU A 267 -2.14 -4.58 -1.04
CA LEU A 267 -1.95 -6.03 -1.18
C LEU A 267 -2.59 -6.57 -2.47
N ILE A 268 -3.76 -6.07 -2.83
CA ILE A 268 -4.42 -6.42 -4.09
C ILE A 268 -3.56 -5.97 -5.28
N ALA A 269 -3.06 -4.74 -5.24
CA ALA A 269 -2.21 -4.19 -6.28
C ALA A 269 -0.91 -4.99 -6.47
N LEU A 270 -0.31 -5.50 -5.37
CA LEU A 270 0.84 -6.41 -5.42
C LEU A 270 0.55 -7.72 -6.16
N SER A 271 -0.68 -8.22 -6.05
CA SER A 271 -1.09 -9.46 -6.73
C SER A 271 -1.41 -9.25 -8.22
N LEU A 272 -1.71 -8.01 -8.63
CA LEU A 272 -2.11 -7.65 -9.99
C LEU A 272 -0.98 -7.01 -10.82
N CYS A 273 0.06 -6.50 -10.16
CA CYS A 273 1.14 -5.76 -10.80
C CYS A 273 2.49 -6.40 -10.47
N GLU A 274 3.30 -6.64 -11.49
CA GLU A 274 4.73 -6.95 -11.31
C GLU A 274 5.48 -5.66 -10.95
N LEU A 275 6.18 -5.65 -9.81
CA LEU A 275 7.02 -4.55 -9.34
C LEU A 275 8.48 -4.73 -9.76
#